data_43e9b6fb0e61bca8fa7b4e690fe6950d
#
_entry.id   43e9b6fb0e61bca8fa7b4e690fe6950d
#
_cell.length_a   1.000
_cell.length_b   1.000
_cell.length_c   1.000
_cell.angle_alpha   90.00
_cell.angle_beta   90.00
_cell.angle_gamma   90.00
#
_symmetry.space_group_name_H-M   'P 1'
#
loop_
_entity.id
_entity.type
_entity.pdbx_description
1 polymer ?
#
loop_
_entity_poly.entity_id
_entity_poly.type
_entity_poly.pdbx_seq_one_letter_code
_entity_poly.pdbx_strand_id
1 'polypeptide(L)'
;GEVNVVTKMKEVNAIIGGEGNGGVILPELHYGRDALVGIALFLSHLAKSRMKCTELRRQYPSYFISKNKIELKQGLNPDAVLERLKEKFSTEKINTIDGLRIDFAEGWVHMRKSNTEPIIRIYAEAQTAAKANELAQQIIKEATK
;
A
#
# COMPACT_ATOMS: atom_id res chain seq x y z
N GLY A 1 3.22 -6.02 -3.96
CA GLY A 1 3.06 -7.49 -3.83
C GLY A 1 4.30 -8.14 -3.26
N GLU A 2 4.16 -9.30 -2.64
CA GLU A 2 5.20 -10.03 -1.92
C GLU A 2 6.52 -10.18 -2.71
N VAL A 3 6.44 -10.47 -4.01
CA VAL A 3 7.63 -10.62 -4.87
C VAL A 3 8.48 -9.35 -4.88
N ASN A 4 7.87 -8.18 -4.97
CA ASN A 4 8.58 -6.90 -4.94
C ASN A 4 9.21 -6.63 -3.57
N VAL A 5 8.52 -7.01 -2.48
CA VAL A 5 9.04 -6.91 -1.10
C VAL A 5 10.28 -7.78 -0.95
N VAL A 6 10.19 -9.07 -1.33
CA VAL A 6 11.30 -10.02 -1.23
C VAL A 6 12.51 -9.60 -2.07
N THR A 7 12.26 -9.12 -3.30
CA THR A 7 13.32 -8.62 -4.18
C THR A 7 14.05 -7.45 -3.50
N LYS A 8 13.30 -6.48 -2.97
CA LYS A 8 13.88 -5.33 -2.28
C LYS A 8 14.60 -5.73 -1.00
N MET A 9 14.05 -6.66 -0.23
CA MET A 9 14.69 -7.19 0.98
C MET A 9 16.06 -7.79 0.69
N LYS A 10 16.17 -8.58 -0.38
CA LYS A 10 17.47 -9.17 -0.80
C LYS A 10 18.44 -8.11 -1.26
N GLU A 11 18.00 -7.12 -2.01
CA GLU A 11 18.82 -6.00 -2.50
C GLU A 11 19.46 -5.19 -1.36
N VAL A 12 18.69 -4.93 -0.29
CA VAL A 12 19.15 -4.09 0.83
C VAL A 12 19.58 -4.89 2.07
N ASN A 13 19.64 -6.24 1.98
CA ASN A 13 19.91 -7.12 3.11
C ASN A 13 19.02 -6.87 4.32
N ALA A 14 17.72 -6.68 4.10
CA ALA A 14 16.77 -6.41 5.16
C ALA A 14 16.60 -7.61 6.09
N ILE A 15 16.61 -7.36 7.39
CA ILE A 15 16.45 -8.40 8.43
C ILE A 15 14.99 -8.76 8.70
N ILE A 16 14.05 -7.93 8.27
CA ILE A 16 12.60 -8.15 8.36
C ILE A 16 11.90 -7.43 7.22
N GLY A 17 10.81 -7.97 6.73
CA GLY A 17 9.95 -7.36 5.74
C GLY A 17 8.48 -7.62 6.03
N GLY A 18 7.62 -6.95 5.30
CA GLY A 18 6.18 -7.13 5.44
C GLY A 18 5.37 -6.23 4.53
N GLU A 19 4.08 -6.43 4.58
CA GLU A 19 3.09 -5.65 3.83
C GLU A 19 2.00 -5.12 4.77
N GLY A 20 1.32 -4.06 4.38
CA GLY A 20 0.21 -3.47 5.14
C GLY A 20 -1.01 -4.39 5.32
N ASN A 21 -1.00 -5.57 4.72
CA ASN A 21 -2.01 -6.63 4.90
C ASN A 21 -1.73 -7.56 6.10
N GLY A 22 -0.64 -7.33 6.85
CA GLY A 22 -0.22 -8.12 8.00
C GLY A 22 0.75 -9.26 7.66
N GLY A 23 1.21 -9.38 6.42
CA GLY A 23 2.24 -10.34 6.05
C GLY A 23 3.60 -9.95 6.66
N VAL A 24 4.26 -10.90 7.33
CA VAL A 24 5.61 -10.74 7.90
C VAL A 24 6.55 -11.73 7.24
N ILE A 25 7.75 -11.26 6.90
CA ILE A 25 8.82 -12.05 6.30
C ILE A 25 10.06 -11.90 7.16
N LEU A 26 10.61 -13.01 7.63
CA LEU A 26 11.86 -13.08 8.40
C LEU A 26 12.89 -13.89 7.61
N PRO A 27 13.84 -13.24 6.91
CA PRO A 27 14.82 -13.94 6.05
C PRO A 27 15.66 -14.99 6.77
N GLU A 28 15.91 -14.80 8.07
CA GLU A 28 16.64 -15.77 8.89
C GLU A 28 15.96 -17.15 8.91
N LEU A 29 14.62 -17.18 8.76
CA LEU A 29 13.85 -18.40 8.63
C LEU A 29 13.63 -18.76 7.15
N HIS A 30 12.95 -17.89 6.40
CA HIS A 30 12.75 -18.00 4.94
C HIS A 30 12.19 -16.69 4.34
N TYR A 31 12.22 -16.56 3.01
CA TYR A 31 11.71 -15.41 2.26
C TYR A 31 10.22 -15.52 1.88
N GLY A 32 9.42 -16.20 2.67
CA GLY A 32 7.96 -16.26 2.51
C GLY A 32 7.25 -15.57 3.68
N ARG A 33 6.01 -15.16 3.46
CA ARG A 33 5.16 -14.66 4.53
C ARG A 33 4.86 -15.79 5.53
N ASP A 34 5.07 -15.53 6.80
CA ASP A 34 4.84 -16.49 7.88
C ASP A 34 4.09 -15.84 9.04
N ALA A 35 2.85 -16.30 9.23
CA ALA A 35 1.98 -15.77 10.28
C ALA A 35 2.46 -16.17 11.68
N LEU A 36 3.01 -17.39 11.85
CA LEU A 36 3.50 -17.87 13.14
C LEU A 36 4.72 -17.09 13.60
N VAL A 37 5.63 -16.80 12.65
CA VAL A 37 6.78 -15.92 12.90
C VAL A 37 6.31 -14.51 13.27
N GLY A 38 5.36 -13.95 12.54
CA GLY A 38 4.79 -12.64 12.84
C GLY A 38 4.19 -12.58 14.25
N ILE A 39 3.44 -13.61 14.65
CA ILE A 39 2.86 -13.74 16.01
C ILE A 39 3.98 -13.84 17.05
N ALA A 40 4.98 -14.69 16.82
CA ALA A 40 6.07 -14.89 17.77
C ALA A 40 6.88 -13.61 18.00
N LEU A 41 7.20 -12.88 16.93
CA LEU A 41 7.90 -11.58 16.98
C LEU A 41 7.07 -10.54 17.74
N PHE A 42 5.76 -10.45 17.44
CA PHE A 42 4.86 -9.52 18.11
C PHE A 42 4.73 -9.82 19.61
N LEU A 43 4.49 -11.08 19.98
CA LEU A 43 4.37 -11.49 21.39
C LEU A 43 5.68 -11.28 22.16
N SER A 44 6.83 -11.55 21.52
CA SER A 44 8.14 -11.29 22.11
C SER A 44 8.36 -9.80 22.38
N HIS A 45 7.97 -8.94 21.40
CA HIS A 45 8.05 -7.49 21.56
C HIS A 45 7.09 -7.00 22.65
N LEU A 46 5.85 -7.51 22.68
CA LEU A 46 4.86 -7.15 23.70
C LEU A 46 5.34 -7.53 25.10
N ALA A 47 5.89 -8.74 25.28
CA ALA A 47 6.43 -9.20 26.56
C ALA A 47 7.62 -8.34 27.03
N LYS A 48 8.55 -8.00 26.13
CA LYS A 48 9.70 -7.13 26.44
C LYS A 48 9.26 -5.71 26.79
N SER A 49 8.23 -5.19 26.13
CA SER A 49 7.71 -3.84 26.40
C SER A 49 6.95 -3.72 27.71
N ARG A 50 6.51 -4.85 28.29
CA ARG A 50 5.67 -4.91 29.49
C ARG A 50 4.38 -4.08 29.40
N MET A 51 3.86 -3.90 28.21
CA MET A 51 2.66 -3.11 27.93
C MET A 51 1.49 -4.02 27.57
N LYS A 52 0.27 -3.50 27.71
CA LYS A 52 -0.91 -4.11 27.09
C LYS A 52 -0.91 -3.81 25.60
N CYS A 53 -1.53 -4.68 24.78
CA CYS A 53 -1.66 -4.45 23.33
C CYS A 53 -2.20 -3.06 22.99
N THR A 54 -3.19 -2.59 23.75
CA THR A 54 -3.79 -1.26 23.52
C THR A 54 -2.83 -0.10 23.80
N GLU A 55 -1.94 -0.26 24.78
CA GLU A 55 -0.92 0.72 25.13
C GLU A 55 0.18 0.74 24.05
N LEU A 56 0.65 -0.45 23.64
CA LEU A 56 1.61 -0.58 22.55
C LEU A 56 1.05 -0.01 21.25
N ARG A 57 -0.22 -0.30 20.91
CA ARG A 57 -0.88 0.22 19.69
C ARG A 57 -0.94 1.76 19.67
N ARG A 58 -1.10 2.41 20.82
CA ARG A 58 -1.14 3.89 20.92
C ARG A 58 0.21 4.55 20.63
N GLN A 59 1.32 3.81 20.69
CA GLN A 59 2.65 4.35 20.36
C GLN A 59 2.88 4.46 18.85
N TYR A 60 2.08 3.78 18.03
CA TYR A 60 2.19 3.83 16.58
C TYR A 60 1.24 4.86 16.00
N PRO A 61 1.66 5.58 14.93
CA PRO A 61 0.78 6.50 14.24
C PRO A 61 -0.45 5.78 13.69
N SER A 62 -1.56 6.51 13.61
CA SER A 62 -2.79 6.02 13.00
C SER A 62 -2.93 6.59 11.60
N TYR A 63 -3.22 5.71 10.65
CA TYR A 63 -3.55 6.06 9.27
C TYR A 63 -4.86 5.41 8.87
N PHE A 64 -5.53 5.98 7.89
CA PHE A 64 -6.79 5.50 7.35
C PHE A 64 -6.63 5.19 5.88
N ILE A 65 -7.07 4.01 5.46
CA ILE A 65 -7.06 3.59 4.07
C ILE A 65 -8.46 3.66 3.49
N SER A 66 -8.62 4.39 2.39
CA SER A 66 -9.80 4.38 1.53
C SER A 66 -9.56 3.42 0.38
N LYS A 67 -10.44 2.43 0.20
CA LYS A 67 -10.35 1.40 -0.85
C LYS A 67 -11.48 1.59 -1.83
N ASN A 68 -11.14 1.86 -3.09
CA ASN A 68 -12.07 2.12 -4.17
C ASN A 68 -11.72 1.28 -5.39
N LYS A 69 -12.64 1.23 -6.35
CA LYS A 69 -12.42 0.70 -7.69
C LYS A 69 -13.09 1.59 -8.72
N ILE A 70 -12.53 1.65 -9.92
CA ILE A 70 -13.17 2.23 -11.10
C ILE A 70 -13.45 1.08 -12.06
N GLU A 71 -14.70 0.96 -12.51
CA GLU A 71 -15.07 0.08 -13.61
C GLU A 71 -14.74 0.80 -14.92
N LEU A 72 -13.97 0.13 -15.76
CA LEU A 72 -13.58 0.70 -17.04
C LEU A 72 -14.72 0.51 -18.04
N LYS A 73 -15.16 1.61 -18.64
CA LYS A 73 -16.11 1.55 -19.77
C LYS A 73 -15.49 0.79 -20.93
N GLN A 74 -16.32 0.11 -21.73
CA GLN A 74 -15.85 -0.58 -22.94
C GLN A 74 -14.98 0.36 -23.80
N GLY A 75 -13.76 -0.09 -24.14
CA GLY A 75 -12.80 0.65 -24.93
C GLY A 75 -11.79 1.52 -24.17
N LEU A 76 -11.91 1.68 -22.85
CA LEU A 76 -10.90 2.37 -22.03
C LEU A 76 -9.74 1.40 -21.70
N ASN A 77 -8.54 1.76 -22.14
CA ASN A 77 -7.32 1.03 -21.80
C ASN A 77 -6.82 1.46 -20.43
N PRO A 78 -6.72 0.53 -19.44
CA PRO A 78 -6.22 0.85 -18.09
C PRO A 78 -4.82 1.48 -18.09
N ASP A 79 -3.94 0.99 -18.95
CA ASP A 79 -2.56 1.49 -19.03
C ASP A 79 -2.51 2.94 -19.55
N ALA A 80 -3.38 3.28 -20.51
CA ALA A 80 -3.50 4.66 -20.98
C ALA A 80 -4.04 5.62 -19.91
N VAL A 81 -4.97 5.14 -19.06
CA VAL A 81 -5.47 5.93 -17.91
C VAL A 81 -4.35 6.17 -16.90
N LEU A 82 -3.57 5.14 -16.56
CA LEU A 82 -2.46 5.27 -15.60
C LEU A 82 -1.36 6.20 -16.14
N GLU A 83 -1.00 6.11 -17.42
CA GLU A 83 0.02 7.00 -18.02
C GLU A 83 -0.46 8.45 -18.04
N ARG A 84 -1.70 8.72 -18.40
CA ARG A 84 -2.29 10.08 -18.35
C ARG A 84 -2.27 10.65 -16.93
N LEU A 85 -2.57 9.83 -15.90
CA LEU A 85 -2.50 10.27 -14.50
C LEU A 85 -1.05 10.53 -14.07
N LYS A 86 -0.11 9.72 -14.50
CA LYS A 86 1.31 9.89 -14.24
C LYS A 86 1.82 11.22 -14.82
N GLU A 87 1.46 11.54 -16.07
CA GLU A 87 1.80 12.83 -16.70
C GLU A 87 1.18 14.01 -15.94
N LYS A 88 -0.11 13.90 -15.60
CA LYS A 88 -0.84 14.96 -14.89
C LYS A 88 -0.26 15.28 -13.52
N PHE A 89 0.19 14.28 -12.78
CA PHE A 89 0.76 14.44 -11.45
C PHE A 89 2.30 14.34 -11.43
N SER A 90 2.95 14.67 -12.56
CA SER A 90 4.41 14.58 -12.75
C SER A 90 5.22 15.45 -11.79
N THR A 91 4.62 16.43 -11.13
CA THR A 91 5.24 17.25 -10.08
C THR A 91 5.29 16.58 -8.72
N GLU A 92 4.50 15.53 -8.54
CA GLU A 92 4.46 14.73 -7.31
C GLU A 92 5.49 13.60 -7.38
N LYS A 93 5.79 13.01 -6.23
CA LYS A 93 6.65 11.83 -6.18
C LYS A 93 5.91 10.61 -6.69
N ILE A 94 6.39 10.01 -7.78
CA ILE A 94 5.76 8.89 -8.47
C ILE A 94 6.59 7.62 -8.31
N ASN A 95 5.88 6.48 -8.15
CA ASN A 95 6.45 5.14 -8.20
C ASN A 95 5.59 4.25 -9.11
N THR A 96 6.26 3.55 -10.05
CA THR A 96 5.62 2.70 -11.07
C THR A 96 6.02 1.23 -10.99
N ILE A 97 6.58 0.78 -9.86
CA ILE A 97 7.03 -0.62 -9.68
C ILE A 97 5.86 -1.61 -9.77
N ASP A 98 4.68 -1.23 -9.25
CA ASP A 98 3.47 -2.07 -9.28
C ASP A 98 2.24 -1.18 -9.52
N GLY A 99 1.94 -0.89 -10.78
CA GLY A 99 0.93 0.09 -11.16
C GLY A 99 1.43 1.53 -11.03
N LEU A 100 0.62 2.45 -10.51
CA LEU A 100 0.98 3.85 -10.32
C LEU A 100 0.70 4.27 -8.88
N ARG A 101 1.73 4.66 -8.15
CA ARG A 101 1.62 5.30 -6.84
C ARG A 101 2.05 6.74 -6.93
N ILE A 102 1.25 7.63 -6.36
CA ILE A 102 1.52 9.07 -6.24
C ILE A 102 1.56 9.41 -4.76
N ASP A 103 2.69 9.95 -4.28
CA ASP A 103 2.85 10.43 -2.92
C ASP A 103 2.58 11.94 -2.88
N PHE A 104 1.55 12.34 -2.14
CA PHE A 104 1.20 13.72 -1.85
C PHE A 104 1.74 14.14 -0.47
N ALA A 105 1.74 15.43 -0.15
CA ALA A 105 2.18 15.93 1.15
C ALA A 105 1.40 15.34 2.34
N GLU A 106 0.10 15.03 2.15
CA GLU A 106 -0.79 14.58 3.22
C GLU A 106 -1.13 13.08 3.18
N GLY A 107 -0.61 12.34 2.20
CA GLY A 107 -0.89 10.92 2.02
C GLY A 107 -0.43 10.39 0.67
N TRP A 108 -0.90 9.22 0.30
CA TRP A 108 -0.59 8.64 -1.01
C TRP A 108 -1.81 8.00 -1.64
N VAL A 109 -1.77 7.86 -2.97
CA VAL A 109 -2.75 7.07 -3.73
C VAL A 109 -2.01 6.06 -4.59
N HIS A 110 -2.45 4.81 -4.54
CA HIS A 110 -1.96 3.72 -5.36
C HIS A 110 -3.06 3.18 -6.27
N MET A 111 -2.76 3.11 -7.55
CA MET A 111 -3.66 2.62 -8.58
C MET A 111 -3.06 1.40 -9.24
N ARG A 112 -3.86 0.34 -9.33
CA ARG A 112 -3.43 -0.93 -9.93
C ARG A 112 -4.55 -1.51 -10.79
N LYS A 113 -4.22 -1.87 -12.02
CA LYS A 113 -5.14 -2.64 -12.85
C LYS A 113 -5.37 -4.04 -12.27
N SER A 114 -6.59 -4.54 -12.37
CA SER A 114 -6.88 -5.94 -12.06
C SER A 114 -6.47 -6.82 -13.24
N ASN A 115 -5.92 -7.99 -12.94
CA ASN A 115 -5.57 -8.98 -13.97
C ASN A 115 -6.77 -9.86 -14.36
N THR A 116 -7.85 -9.83 -13.57
CA THR A 116 -9.02 -10.72 -13.72
C THR A 116 -10.32 -9.99 -14.07
N GLU A 117 -10.35 -8.67 -13.86
CA GLU A 117 -11.55 -7.86 -14.04
C GLU A 117 -11.20 -6.55 -14.76
N PRO A 118 -12.09 -5.94 -15.55
CA PRO A 118 -11.84 -4.67 -16.22
C PRO A 118 -12.00 -3.48 -15.25
N ILE A 119 -11.20 -3.49 -14.18
CA ILE A 119 -11.21 -2.46 -13.12
C ILE A 119 -9.80 -1.94 -12.83
N ILE A 120 -9.73 -0.70 -12.35
CA ILE A 120 -8.56 -0.15 -11.65
C ILE A 120 -8.90 -0.06 -10.17
N ARG A 121 -8.11 -0.72 -9.31
CA ARG A 121 -8.19 -0.58 -7.85
C ARG A 121 -7.47 0.68 -7.44
N ILE A 122 -8.09 1.46 -6.54
CA ILE A 122 -7.55 2.73 -6.05
C ILE A 122 -7.56 2.67 -4.52
N TYR A 123 -6.37 2.68 -3.94
CA TYR A 123 -6.17 2.74 -2.50
C TYR A 123 -5.51 4.07 -2.16
N ALA A 124 -6.08 4.79 -1.22
CA ALA A 124 -5.51 6.02 -0.70
C ALA A 124 -5.33 5.93 0.80
N GLU A 125 -4.22 6.43 1.32
CA GLU A 125 -3.95 6.47 2.75
C GLU A 125 -3.58 7.89 3.18
N ALA A 126 -4.12 8.32 4.32
CA ALA A 126 -3.82 9.60 4.95
C ALA A 126 -4.01 9.51 6.47
N GLN A 127 -3.64 10.58 7.20
CA GLN A 127 -3.81 10.65 8.65
C GLN A 127 -5.27 10.68 9.12
N THR A 128 -6.22 11.06 8.24
CA THR A 128 -7.65 11.06 8.53
C THR A 128 -8.45 10.35 7.44
N ALA A 129 -9.58 9.75 7.82
CA ALA A 129 -10.48 9.10 6.86
C ALA A 129 -11.02 10.09 5.81
N ALA A 130 -11.33 11.33 6.22
CA ALA A 130 -11.78 12.38 5.32
C ALA A 130 -10.73 12.68 4.23
N LYS A 131 -9.46 12.83 4.62
CA LYS A 131 -8.37 13.12 3.67
C LYS A 131 -8.04 11.93 2.77
N ALA A 132 -8.06 10.71 3.29
CA ALA A 132 -7.89 9.51 2.47
C ALA A 132 -8.98 9.41 1.39
N ASN A 133 -10.24 9.68 1.76
CA ASN A 133 -11.34 9.71 0.80
C ASN A 133 -11.22 10.86 -0.22
N GLU A 134 -10.83 12.06 0.21
CA GLU A 134 -10.59 13.20 -0.67
C GLU A 134 -9.56 12.87 -1.75
N LEU A 135 -8.39 12.34 -1.35
CA LEU A 135 -7.33 11.95 -2.27
C LEU A 135 -7.81 10.87 -3.26
N ALA A 136 -8.56 9.87 -2.77
CA ALA A 136 -9.13 8.85 -3.64
C ALA A 136 -10.09 9.44 -4.67
N GLN A 137 -11.01 10.33 -4.25
CA GLN A 137 -11.99 10.96 -5.12
C GLN A 137 -11.36 11.91 -6.14
N GLN A 138 -10.30 12.61 -5.76
CA GLN A 138 -9.52 13.43 -6.69
C GLN A 138 -9.00 12.59 -7.86
N ILE A 139 -8.38 11.44 -7.56
CA ILE A 139 -7.86 10.54 -8.59
C ILE A 139 -8.98 9.89 -9.41
N ILE A 140 -10.07 9.44 -8.78
CA ILE A 140 -11.22 8.86 -9.49
C ILE A 140 -11.78 9.85 -10.50
N LYS A 141 -11.99 11.09 -10.10
CA LYS A 141 -12.49 12.16 -10.98
C LYS A 141 -11.59 12.39 -12.19
N GLU A 142 -10.28 12.34 -12.01
CA GLU A 142 -9.33 12.51 -13.11
C GLU A 142 -9.23 11.25 -13.99
N ALA A 143 -9.31 10.07 -13.41
CA ALA A 143 -9.27 8.81 -14.15
C ALA A 143 -10.49 8.59 -15.05
N THR A 144 -11.65 9.17 -14.69
CA THR A 144 -12.93 9.00 -15.40
C THR A 144 -13.25 10.08 -16.43
N LYS A 145 -12.39 11.09 -16.59
CA LYS A 145 -12.42 12.07 -17.69
C LYS A 145 -11.89 11.46 -18.98
#